data_b3234da55911885b5a06e14a75a2ec95
#
_entry.id   b3234da55911885b5a06e14a75a2ec95
#
_cell.length_a   1.000
_cell.length_b   1.000
_cell.length_c   1.000
_cell.angle_alpha   90.00
_cell.angle_beta   90.00
_cell.angle_gamma   90.00
#
_symmetry.space_group_name_H-M   'P 1'
#
loop_
_entity.id
_entity.type
_entity.pdbx_description
1 polymer ?
#
loop_
_entity_poly.entity_id
_entity_poly.type
_entity_poly.pdbx_seq_one_letter_code
_entity_poly.pdbx_strand_id
1 'polypeptide(L)'
;RKVAQYFFLHSAQADDYVVEMNPGTVQAVAGSPYSLQVCDVPLTMASAVCEKSKQFKLSADYYKGDRSMRESGFDVSFRFGPFGAATHHYAPVCLNSLLYKTEKDLEQISLWLGHGEEAEKWKQRAEARRKLIARYLWNQEQGLFFDYNFQTSRLSTYRYASTFYPLWAGLATAEQAKAVVDNLKVFERPGGLPMSTEESGAQWDLPYGWGNIEMVAIDGLRRYGFNADADR
;
A
#
# COMPACT_ATOMS: atom_id res chain seq x y z
N ARG A 1 6.44 9.76 16.67
CA ARG A 1 7.89 9.91 17.03
C ARG A 1 8.68 8.62 16.84
N LYS A 2 8.24 7.48 17.41
CA LYS A 2 8.98 6.21 17.31
C LYS A 2 9.18 5.72 15.86
N VAL A 3 8.17 5.85 15.02
CA VAL A 3 8.24 5.46 13.60
C VAL A 3 9.19 6.38 12.84
N ALA A 4 9.15 7.68 13.12
CA ALA A 4 10.06 8.65 12.53
C ALA A 4 11.52 8.34 12.85
N GLN A 5 11.80 7.98 14.10
CA GLN A 5 13.13 7.57 14.54
C GLN A 5 13.58 6.27 13.89
N TYR A 6 12.65 5.33 13.75
CA TYR A 6 12.91 4.07 13.07
C TYR A 6 13.30 4.29 11.61
N PHE A 7 12.57 5.13 10.90
CA PHE A 7 12.87 5.51 9.52
C PHE A 7 14.30 6.08 9.40
N PHE A 8 14.65 7.02 10.27
CA PHE A 8 15.97 7.65 10.28
C PHE A 8 17.10 6.63 10.40
N LEU A 9 16.92 5.59 11.23
CA LEU A 9 17.95 4.61 11.51
C LEU A 9 18.25 3.66 10.34
N HIS A 10 17.25 3.38 9.50
CA HIS A 10 17.31 2.22 8.61
C HIS A 10 17.08 2.54 7.13
N SER A 11 16.74 3.76 6.79
CA SER A 11 16.50 4.15 5.40
C SER A 11 17.72 4.75 4.76
N ALA A 12 18.10 4.25 3.58
CA ALA A 12 19.10 4.90 2.72
C ALA A 12 18.65 6.30 2.25
N GLN A 13 17.34 6.57 2.30
CA GLN A 13 16.72 7.84 1.93
C GLN A 13 16.42 8.74 3.14
N ALA A 14 16.93 8.38 4.31
CA ALA A 14 16.68 9.13 5.54
C ALA A 14 17.11 10.60 5.44
N ASP A 15 18.17 10.88 4.72
CA ASP A 15 18.70 12.24 4.58
C ASP A 15 17.75 13.15 3.81
N ASP A 16 16.85 12.62 2.97
CA ASP A 16 15.83 13.39 2.25
C ASP A 16 14.67 13.84 3.16
N TYR A 17 14.44 13.13 4.27
CA TYR A 17 13.30 13.34 5.15
C TYR A 17 13.66 13.85 6.54
N VAL A 18 14.89 13.58 6.98
CA VAL A 18 15.33 13.85 8.34
C VAL A 18 16.08 15.17 8.42
N VAL A 19 15.62 16.04 9.29
CA VAL A 19 16.29 17.31 9.62
C VAL A 19 16.78 17.31 11.06
N GLU A 20 15.99 16.79 12.02
CA GLU A 20 16.40 16.66 13.43
C GLU A 20 15.51 15.64 14.18
N MET A 21 16.10 14.94 15.13
CA MET A 21 15.40 14.06 16.05
C MET A 21 15.76 14.40 17.50
N ASN A 22 14.82 14.14 18.41
CA ASN A 22 15.13 14.23 19.83
C ASN A 22 16.09 13.10 20.23
N PRO A 23 17.31 13.42 20.71
CA PRO A 23 18.19 12.41 21.26
C PRO A 23 17.53 11.73 22.47
N GLY A 24 17.93 10.54 22.79
CA GLY A 24 17.36 9.77 23.91
C GLY A 24 16.04 9.06 23.62
N THR A 25 15.48 9.18 22.43
CA THR A 25 14.25 8.47 22.03
C THR A 25 14.47 7.37 20.97
N VAL A 26 15.69 7.21 20.51
CA VAL A 26 16.10 6.17 19.57
C VAL A 26 16.35 4.88 20.35
N GLN A 27 15.72 3.80 19.92
CA GLN A 27 15.82 2.48 20.54
C GLN A 27 16.33 1.46 19.55
N ALA A 28 17.12 0.51 20.00
CA ALA A 28 17.52 -0.64 19.19
C ALA A 28 16.74 -1.89 19.60
N VAL A 29 16.26 -2.62 18.64
CA VAL A 29 15.70 -3.97 18.79
C VAL A 29 16.69 -4.94 18.16
N ALA A 30 17.36 -5.73 18.99
CA ALA A 30 18.40 -6.65 18.52
C ALA A 30 17.82 -7.71 17.58
N GLY A 31 18.58 -8.05 16.54
CA GLY A 31 18.27 -9.15 15.64
C GLY A 31 17.30 -8.83 14.49
N SER A 32 16.79 -7.60 14.40
CA SER A 32 15.99 -7.15 13.26
C SER A 32 16.84 -6.31 12.30
N PRO A 33 16.70 -6.43 10.98
CA PRO A 33 17.28 -5.47 10.04
C PRO A 33 16.74 -4.05 10.24
N TYR A 34 15.62 -3.94 10.95
CA TYR A 34 14.92 -2.71 11.33
C TYR A 34 15.04 -2.45 12.84
N SER A 35 16.12 -2.88 13.50
CA SER A 35 16.24 -2.70 14.95
C SER A 35 16.31 -1.22 15.34
N LEU A 36 15.43 -0.86 16.26
CA LEU A 36 15.49 0.43 16.95
C LEU A 36 16.67 0.42 17.91
N GLN A 37 17.41 1.53 18.00
CA GLN A 37 18.52 1.74 18.92
C GLN A 37 18.07 2.56 20.12
N VAL A 38 18.55 2.26 21.31
CA VAL A 38 18.37 3.12 22.49
C VAL A 38 19.65 3.91 22.68
N CYS A 39 19.59 5.23 22.56
CA CYS A 39 20.74 6.11 22.57
C CYS A 39 21.48 6.23 23.91
N ASP A 40 20.85 5.83 24.98
CA ASP A 40 21.40 5.77 26.33
C ASP A 40 22.09 4.43 26.65
N VAL A 41 22.04 3.46 25.73
CA VAL A 41 22.78 2.19 25.84
C VAL A 41 24.09 2.30 25.08
N PRO A 42 25.25 1.98 25.68
CA PRO A 42 26.58 2.12 25.06
C PRO A 42 26.83 0.99 24.05
N LEU A 43 26.15 1.01 22.92
CA LEU A 43 26.43 0.18 21.76
C LEU A 43 27.19 1.04 20.74
N THR A 44 28.31 0.55 20.22
CA THR A 44 29.18 1.31 19.30
C THR A 44 28.46 1.86 18.07
N MET A 45 27.54 1.10 17.50
CA MET A 45 26.69 1.58 16.39
C MET A 45 25.61 2.57 16.85
N ALA A 46 25.03 2.37 18.04
CA ALA A 46 24.02 3.24 18.59
C ALA A 46 24.55 4.66 18.83
N SER A 47 25.78 4.77 19.31
CA SER A 47 26.41 6.08 19.57
C SER A 47 26.53 6.92 18.30
N ALA A 48 27.01 6.34 17.21
CA ALA A 48 27.15 7.05 15.93
C ALA A 48 25.80 7.54 15.37
N VAL A 49 24.76 6.69 15.47
CA VAL A 49 23.40 7.03 15.04
C VAL A 49 22.80 8.13 15.92
N CYS A 50 23.01 8.05 17.24
CA CYS A 50 22.51 9.06 18.18
C CYS A 50 23.17 10.43 17.97
N GLU A 51 24.47 10.45 17.69
CA GLU A 51 25.17 11.70 17.35
C GLU A 51 24.65 12.29 16.02
N LYS A 52 24.41 11.47 15.01
CA LYS A 52 23.81 11.92 13.76
C LYS A 52 22.37 12.47 14.01
N SER A 53 21.57 11.78 14.83
CA SER A 53 20.20 12.17 15.11
C SER A 53 20.06 13.52 15.84
N LYS A 54 21.07 13.98 16.54
CA LYS A 54 21.09 15.31 17.16
C LYS A 54 21.14 16.45 16.15
N GLN A 55 21.58 16.17 14.93
CA GLN A 55 21.81 17.17 13.88
C GLN A 55 20.65 17.28 12.88
N PHE A 56 19.70 16.34 12.89
CA PHE A 56 18.64 16.23 11.87
C PHE A 56 17.25 16.31 12.47
N LYS A 57 16.34 16.87 11.70
CA LYS A 57 14.89 16.88 11.96
C LYS A 57 14.16 16.12 10.88
N LEU A 58 12.98 15.57 11.19
CA LEU A 58 12.08 15.07 10.20
C LEU A 58 11.40 16.21 9.44
N SER A 59 11.36 16.08 8.12
CA SER A 59 10.70 17.05 7.26
C SER A 59 9.18 17.03 7.43
N ALA A 60 8.53 18.14 7.07
CA ALA A 60 7.08 18.21 7.02
C ALA A 60 6.49 17.18 6.01
N ASP A 61 7.22 16.89 4.95
CA ASP A 61 6.83 15.90 3.94
C ASP A 61 6.81 14.48 4.50
N TYR A 62 7.81 14.12 5.31
CA TYR A 62 7.81 12.85 6.04
C TYR A 62 6.55 12.69 6.91
N TYR A 63 6.17 13.72 7.67
CA TYR A 63 4.98 13.64 8.53
C TYR A 63 3.68 13.49 7.74
N LYS A 64 3.58 14.07 6.54
CA LYS A 64 2.44 13.83 5.64
C LYS A 64 2.38 12.39 5.17
N GLY A 65 3.52 11.83 4.75
CA GLY A 65 3.62 10.45 4.31
C GLY A 65 3.31 9.45 5.42
N ASP A 66 3.91 9.63 6.61
CA ASP A 66 3.65 8.80 7.79
C ASP A 66 2.17 8.84 8.19
N ARG A 67 1.56 10.01 8.21
CA ARG A 67 0.13 10.15 8.47
C ARG A 67 -0.73 9.44 7.42
N SER A 68 -0.45 9.68 6.14
CA SER A 68 -1.19 9.05 5.03
C SER A 68 -1.08 7.53 5.05
N MET A 69 0.09 6.99 5.41
CA MET A 69 0.31 5.57 5.55
C MET A 69 -0.53 4.99 6.70
N ARG A 70 -0.57 5.65 7.86
CA ARG A 70 -1.39 5.21 9.00
C ARG A 70 -2.88 5.29 8.71
N GLU A 71 -3.33 6.35 8.05
CA GLU A 71 -4.74 6.51 7.64
C GLU A 71 -5.15 5.51 6.54
N SER A 72 -4.20 4.91 5.81
CA SER A 72 -4.49 3.88 4.81
C SER A 72 -4.91 2.53 5.40
N GLY A 73 -4.58 2.26 6.67
CA GLY A 73 -4.77 0.97 7.32
C GLY A 73 -3.69 -0.07 7.00
N PHE A 74 -2.69 0.26 6.16
CA PHE A 74 -1.57 -0.62 5.80
C PHE A 74 -0.27 -0.20 6.51
N ASP A 75 -0.35 0.07 7.78
CA ASP A 75 0.74 0.55 8.62
C ASP A 75 1.43 -0.62 9.37
N VAL A 76 2.66 -0.94 9.05
CA VAL A 76 3.63 -0.30 8.15
C VAL A 76 3.93 -1.19 6.96
N SER A 77 4.22 -0.60 5.78
CA SER A 77 4.66 -1.30 4.57
C SER A 77 5.73 -0.46 3.85
N PHE A 78 6.57 -1.11 3.06
CA PHE A 78 7.53 -0.46 2.16
C PHE A 78 6.95 -0.17 0.77
N ARG A 79 5.68 -0.46 0.56
CA ARG A 79 4.94 -0.26 -0.69
C ARG A 79 5.12 1.13 -1.30
N PHE A 80 5.21 2.15 -0.48
CA PHE A 80 5.36 3.55 -0.88
C PHE A 80 6.68 4.14 -0.38
N GLY A 81 7.78 3.41 -0.64
CA GLY A 81 9.09 3.73 -0.12
C GLY A 81 9.28 3.28 1.34
N PRO A 82 10.46 3.49 1.90
CA PRO A 82 10.78 3.05 3.25
C PRO A 82 9.73 3.49 4.28
N PHE A 83 9.17 2.53 4.99
CA PHE A 83 8.11 2.73 6.00
C PHE A 83 6.88 3.50 5.53
N GLY A 84 6.61 3.52 4.22
CA GLY A 84 5.48 4.22 3.65
C GLY A 84 5.58 5.76 3.66
N ALA A 85 6.78 6.30 3.84
CA ALA A 85 6.99 7.74 4.00
C ALA A 85 6.59 8.59 2.78
N ALA A 86 6.45 7.97 1.60
CA ALA A 86 5.98 8.64 0.39
C ALA A 86 4.51 8.32 0.03
N THR A 87 3.72 7.75 0.94
CA THR A 87 2.33 7.34 0.67
C THR A 87 1.50 8.45 0.04
N HIS A 88 1.65 9.69 0.48
CA HIS A 88 0.92 10.85 -0.04
C HIS A 88 1.32 11.28 -1.46
N HIS A 89 2.32 10.65 -2.07
CA HIS A 89 2.73 10.85 -3.46
C HIS A 89 2.10 9.84 -4.43
N TYR A 90 1.31 8.91 -3.92
CA TYR A 90 0.75 7.82 -4.73
C TYR A 90 -0.76 7.88 -4.85
N ALA A 91 -1.25 7.41 -6.01
CA ALA A 91 -2.62 6.99 -6.21
C ALA A 91 -2.70 5.47 -6.00
N PRO A 92 -3.15 4.98 -4.82
CA PRO A 92 -3.16 3.56 -4.50
C PRO A 92 -4.24 2.81 -5.23
N VAL A 93 -3.96 1.57 -5.64
CA VAL A 93 -4.93 0.66 -6.27
C VAL A 93 -6.12 0.41 -5.35
N CYS A 94 -5.87 0.05 -4.07
CA CYS A 94 -6.92 -0.26 -3.10
C CYS A 94 -7.88 0.93 -2.89
N LEU A 95 -7.37 2.12 -2.60
CA LEU A 95 -8.20 3.31 -2.36
C LEU A 95 -9.05 3.66 -3.59
N ASN A 96 -8.45 3.63 -4.78
CA ASN A 96 -9.19 3.94 -6.01
C ASN A 96 -10.26 2.89 -6.33
N SER A 97 -10.02 1.61 -6.02
CA SER A 97 -11.01 0.54 -6.15
C SER A 97 -12.15 0.71 -5.15
N LEU A 98 -11.84 1.05 -3.89
CA LEU A 98 -12.84 1.35 -2.86
C LEU A 98 -13.71 2.54 -3.26
N LEU A 99 -13.11 3.63 -3.73
CA LEU A 99 -13.86 4.80 -4.21
C LEU A 99 -14.76 4.45 -5.40
N TYR A 100 -14.28 3.67 -6.36
CA TYR A 100 -15.11 3.17 -7.45
C TYR A 100 -16.29 2.36 -6.93
N LYS A 101 -16.05 1.42 -6.02
CA LYS A 101 -17.12 0.61 -5.42
C LYS A 101 -18.14 1.49 -4.69
N THR A 102 -17.67 2.46 -3.91
CA THR A 102 -18.54 3.43 -3.22
C THR A 102 -19.39 4.23 -4.21
N GLU A 103 -18.80 4.72 -5.31
CA GLU A 103 -19.51 5.44 -6.35
C GLU A 103 -20.58 4.56 -7.01
N LYS A 104 -20.31 3.27 -7.23
CA LYS A 104 -21.29 2.29 -7.75
C LYS A 104 -22.41 1.99 -6.75
N ASP A 105 -22.09 1.90 -5.47
CA ASP A 105 -23.09 1.68 -4.42
C ASP A 105 -24.00 2.90 -4.26
N LEU A 106 -23.43 4.10 -4.31
CA LEU A 106 -24.22 5.35 -4.28
C LEU A 106 -25.11 5.50 -5.51
N GLU A 107 -24.65 5.12 -6.70
CA GLU A 107 -25.49 5.02 -7.90
C GLU A 107 -26.72 4.12 -7.62
N GLN A 108 -26.47 2.92 -7.10
CA GLN A 108 -27.55 1.97 -6.84
C GLN A 108 -28.51 2.43 -5.74
N ILE A 109 -28.00 3.01 -4.66
CA ILE A 109 -28.80 3.59 -3.57
C ILE A 109 -29.67 4.73 -4.10
N SER A 110 -29.11 5.63 -4.91
CA SER A 110 -29.85 6.74 -5.52
C SER A 110 -30.99 6.23 -6.42
N LEU A 111 -30.77 5.14 -7.19
CA LEU A 111 -31.85 4.49 -7.98
C LEU A 111 -32.95 3.93 -7.08
N TRP A 112 -32.62 3.24 -5.99
CA TRP A 112 -33.62 2.71 -5.05
C TRP A 112 -34.44 3.79 -4.38
N LEU A 113 -33.84 4.97 -4.16
CA LEU A 113 -34.53 6.13 -3.59
C LEU A 113 -35.29 6.97 -4.63
N GLY A 114 -35.26 6.61 -5.93
CA GLY A 114 -35.91 7.36 -7.00
C GLY A 114 -35.17 8.64 -7.41
N HIS A 115 -33.91 8.82 -7.00
CA HIS A 115 -33.06 9.99 -7.29
C HIS A 115 -32.27 9.79 -8.58
N GLY A 116 -32.94 9.69 -9.74
CA GLY A 116 -32.32 9.34 -11.02
C GLY A 116 -31.19 10.26 -11.47
N GLU A 117 -31.32 11.59 -11.28
CA GLU A 117 -30.26 12.54 -11.64
C GLU A 117 -29.00 12.36 -10.79
N GLU A 118 -29.15 12.04 -9.52
CA GLU A 118 -28.02 11.78 -8.62
C GLU A 118 -27.35 10.45 -8.99
N ALA A 119 -28.14 9.42 -9.30
CA ALA A 119 -27.62 8.14 -9.78
C ALA A 119 -26.75 8.31 -11.03
N GLU A 120 -27.20 9.11 -12.01
CA GLU A 120 -26.41 9.37 -13.22
C GLU A 120 -25.10 10.10 -12.91
N LYS A 121 -25.07 11.03 -11.96
CA LYS A 121 -23.82 11.68 -11.50
C LYS A 121 -22.83 10.67 -10.90
N TRP A 122 -23.31 9.76 -10.05
CA TRP A 122 -22.46 8.74 -9.45
C TRP A 122 -21.92 7.76 -10.51
N LYS A 123 -22.78 7.33 -11.44
CA LYS A 123 -22.38 6.50 -12.59
C LYS A 123 -21.26 7.14 -13.41
N GLN A 124 -21.39 8.42 -13.75
CA GLN A 124 -20.37 9.15 -14.51
C GLN A 124 -19.04 9.24 -13.75
N ARG A 125 -19.08 9.45 -12.43
CA ARG A 125 -17.89 9.47 -11.58
C ARG A 125 -17.21 8.11 -11.54
N ALA A 126 -17.96 7.04 -11.32
CA ALA A 126 -17.44 5.68 -11.32
C ALA A 126 -16.78 5.32 -12.65
N GLU A 127 -17.43 5.65 -13.78
CA GLU A 127 -16.87 5.36 -15.10
C GLU A 127 -15.62 6.18 -15.39
N ALA A 128 -15.58 7.45 -15.00
CA ALA A 128 -14.39 8.28 -15.12
C ALA A 128 -13.22 7.68 -14.30
N ARG A 129 -13.49 7.25 -13.07
CA ARG A 129 -12.50 6.59 -12.20
C ARG A 129 -12.00 5.29 -12.81
N ARG A 130 -12.89 4.44 -13.32
CA ARG A 130 -12.52 3.19 -13.99
C ARG A 130 -11.56 3.41 -15.15
N LYS A 131 -11.82 4.43 -15.98
CA LYS A 131 -10.92 4.80 -17.08
C LYS A 131 -9.55 5.26 -16.59
N LEU A 132 -9.50 6.03 -15.50
CA LEU A 132 -8.23 6.49 -14.93
C LEU A 132 -7.45 5.32 -14.31
N ILE A 133 -8.12 4.41 -13.60
CA ILE A 133 -7.49 3.19 -13.07
C ILE A 133 -6.90 2.36 -14.22
N ALA A 134 -7.66 2.10 -15.27
CA ALA A 134 -7.18 1.36 -16.43
C ALA A 134 -5.98 2.03 -17.10
N ARG A 135 -5.95 3.36 -17.15
CA ARG A 135 -4.88 4.13 -17.78
C ARG A 135 -3.61 4.21 -16.94
N TYR A 136 -3.73 4.41 -15.63
CA TYR A 136 -2.59 4.77 -14.77
C TYR A 136 -2.16 3.67 -13.82
N LEU A 137 -3.03 2.72 -13.49
CA LEU A 137 -2.73 1.68 -12.51
C LEU A 137 -2.57 0.28 -13.11
N TRP A 138 -2.94 0.07 -14.38
CA TRP A 138 -2.78 -1.20 -15.05
C TRP A 138 -1.44 -1.30 -15.76
N ASN A 139 -0.68 -2.36 -15.48
CA ASN A 139 0.52 -2.72 -16.23
C ASN A 139 0.22 -3.91 -17.14
N GLN A 140 0.10 -3.64 -18.44
CA GLN A 140 -0.22 -4.65 -19.45
C GLN A 140 0.86 -5.72 -19.60
N GLU A 141 2.12 -5.35 -19.42
CA GLU A 141 3.26 -6.27 -19.58
C GLU A 141 3.33 -7.25 -18.41
N GLN A 142 3.11 -6.76 -17.17
CA GLN A 142 3.14 -7.58 -15.98
C GLN A 142 1.80 -8.26 -15.66
N GLY A 143 0.70 -7.86 -16.29
CA GLY A 143 -0.63 -8.42 -16.04
C GLY A 143 -1.16 -8.16 -14.63
N LEU A 144 -0.74 -7.07 -13.98
CA LEU A 144 -1.10 -6.71 -12.61
C LEU A 144 -1.44 -5.22 -12.51
N PHE A 145 -2.19 -4.86 -11.46
CA PHE A 145 -2.41 -3.48 -11.08
C PHE A 145 -1.34 -3.03 -10.08
N PHE A 146 -0.79 -1.83 -10.33
CA PHE A 146 0.23 -1.19 -9.51
C PHE A 146 -0.18 0.21 -9.10
N ASP A 147 0.37 0.69 -7.99
CA ASP A 147 0.19 2.06 -7.56
C ASP A 147 0.93 3.03 -8.47
N TYR A 148 0.37 4.22 -8.65
CA TYR A 148 0.95 5.23 -9.50
C TYR A 148 1.50 6.39 -8.67
N ASN A 149 2.79 6.64 -8.80
CA ASN A 149 3.44 7.81 -8.19
C ASN A 149 3.23 9.02 -9.11
N PHE A 150 2.40 9.96 -8.69
CA PHE A 150 2.06 11.14 -9.47
C PHE A 150 3.12 12.25 -9.39
N GLN A 151 4.04 12.22 -8.42
CA GLN A 151 5.18 13.12 -8.36
C GLN A 151 6.20 12.81 -9.47
N THR A 152 6.46 11.52 -9.67
CA THR A 152 7.42 11.05 -10.68
C THR A 152 6.78 10.64 -11.99
N SER A 153 5.44 10.62 -12.05
CA SER A 153 4.65 10.13 -13.18
C SER A 153 5.00 8.70 -13.60
N ARG A 154 5.20 7.81 -12.63
CA ARG A 154 5.59 6.41 -12.85
C ARG A 154 4.70 5.43 -12.11
N LEU A 155 4.46 4.27 -12.73
CA LEU A 155 3.94 3.11 -12.02
C LEU A 155 4.98 2.59 -11.02
N SER A 156 4.50 2.17 -9.86
CA SER A 156 5.30 1.38 -8.92
C SER A 156 5.68 0.04 -9.54
N THR A 157 6.77 -0.54 -9.09
CA THR A 157 7.16 -1.92 -9.40
C THR A 157 6.91 -2.86 -8.22
N TYR A 158 6.40 -2.34 -7.12
CA TYR A 158 6.15 -3.10 -5.90
C TYR A 158 4.89 -3.95 -6.05
N ARG A 159 5.06 -5.27 -6.16
CA ARG A 159 3.94 -6.21 -6.27
C ARG A 159 3.25 -6.34 -4.93
N TYR A 160 1.97 -5.98 -4.90
CA TYR A 160 1.20 -5.87 -3.67
C TYR A 160 -0.19 -6.51 -3.83
N ALA A 161 -0.71 -7.13 -2.78
CA ALA A 161 -2.01 -7.80 -2.79
C ALA A 161 -3.19 -6.86 -3.12
N SER A 162 -2.97 -5.54 -3.10
CA SER A 162 -3.96 -4.59 -3.61
C SER A 162 -4.35 -4.80 -5.08
N THR A 163 -3.55 -5.56 -5.86
CA THR A 163 -3.90 -5.95 -7.25
C THR A 163 -5.21 -6.72 -7.34
N PHE A 164 -5.71 -7.32 -6.25
CA PHE A 164 -6.99 -8.04 -6.22
C PHE A 164 -8.20 -7.12 -5.99
N TYR A 165 -8.01 -5.90 -5.49
CA TYR A 165 -9.10 -4.95 -5.24
C TYR A 165 -9.91 -4.57 -6.49
N PRO A 166 -9.32 -4.37 -7.69
CA PRO A 166 -10.07 -4.16 -8.92
C PRO A 166 -11.01 -5.31 -9.28
N LEU A 167 -10.61 -6.56 -9.00
CA LEU A 167 -11.46 -7.72 -9.21
C LEU A 167 -12.63 -7.71 -8.20
N TRP A 168 -12.33 -7.55 -6.93
CA TRP A 168 -13.35 -7.44 -5.88
C TRP A 168 -14.36 -6.32 -6.16
N ALA A 169 -13.91 -5.16 -6.57
CA ALA A 169 -14.77 -4.03 -6.91
C ALA A 169 -15.55 -4.23 -8.22
N GLY A 170 -15.22 -5.23 -9.03
CA GLY A 170 -15.86 -5.49 -10.33
C GLY A 170 -15.50 -4.45 -11.40
N LEU A 171 -14.37 -3.78 -11.28
CA LEU A 171 -13.95 -2.76 -12.24
C LEU A 171 -12.97 -3.28 -13.31
N ALA A 172 -12.29 -4.42 -13.05
CA ALA A 172 -11.40 -5.02 -14.01
C ALA A 172 -12.15 -5.54 -15.25
N THR A 173 -11.49 -5.60 -16.41
CA THR A 173 -12.03 -6.35 -17.54
C THR A 173 -11.80 -7.86 -17.33
N ALA A 174 -12.49 -8.70 -18.12
CA ALA A 174 -12.29 -10.15 -18.06
C ALA A 174 -10.83 -10.54 -18.37
N GLU A 175 -10.21 -9.85 -19.33
CA GLU A 175 -8.81 -10.04 -19.70
C GLU A 175 -7.86 -9.62 -18.58
N GLN A 176 -8.13 -8.51 -17.92
CA GLN A 176 -7.36 -8.05 -16.77
C GLN A 176 -7.48 -9.02 -15.60
N ALA A 177 -8.70 -9.47 -15.29
CA ALA A 177 -8.94 -10.46 -14.24
C ALA A 177 -8.19 -11.76 -14.51
N LYS A 178 -8.26 -12.26 -15.75
CA LYS A 178 -7.50 -13.45 -16.16
C LYS A 178 -6.00 -13.26 -15.99
N ALA A 179 -5.45 -12.12 -16.42
CA ALA A 179 -4.03 -11.84 -16.29
C ALA A 179 -3.58 -11.79 -14.81
N VAL A 180 -4.40 -11.22 -13.91
CA VAL A 180 -4.13 -11.23 -12.46
C VAL A 180 -4.11 -12.68 -11.94
N VAL A 181 -5.06 -13.52 -12.36
CA VAL A 181 -5.11 -14.95 -11.96
C VAL A 181 -3.90 -15.72 -12.50
N ASP A 182 -3.48 -15.48 -13.73
CA ASP A 182 -2.28 -16.12 -14.32
C ASP A 182 -1.01 -15.77 -13.50
N ASN A 183 -1.03 -14.65 -12.79
CA ASN A 183 0.03 -14.20 -11.90
C ASN A 183 -0.16 -14.60 -10.41
N LEU A 184 -1.23 -15.33 -10.06
CA LEU A 184 -1.54 -15.66 -8.66
C LEU A 184 -0.38 -16.36 -7.95
N LYS A 185 0.34 -17.26 -8.65
CA LYS A 185 1.50 -18.00 -8.13
C LYS A 185 2.62 -17.10 -7.58
N VAL A 186 2.71 -15.85 -8.04
CA VAL A 186 3.71 -14.90 -7.56
C VAL A 186 3.47 -14.57 -6.08
N PHE A 187 2.19 -14.58 -5.66
CA PHE A 187 1.76 -14.27 -4.30
C PHE A 187 1.55 -15.52 -3.43
N GLU A 188 1.43 -16.72 -4.00
CA GLU A 188 1.13 -17.93 -3.24
C GLU A 188 2.26 -18.31 -2.28
N ARG A 189 1.90 -18.59 -1.04
CA ARG A 189 2.77 -19.15 0.00
C ARG A 189 2.00 -20.25 0.76
N PRO A 190 2.68 -21.13 1.50
CA PRO A 190 2.01 -22.20 2.25
C PRO A 190 0.93 -21.73 3.23
N GLY A 191 0.97 -20.46 3.66
CA GLY A 191 0.01 -19.88 4.59
C GLY A 191 -1.04 -18.98 3.93
N GLY A 192 -1.14 -18.94 2.60
CA GLY A 192 -2.06 -18.08 1.86
C GLY A 192 -1.36 -16.97 1.07
N LEU A 193 -2.00 -15.82 0.92
CA LEU A 193 -1.49 -14.70 0.16
C LEU A 193 -0.79 -13.68 1.07
N PRO A 194 0.54 -13.49 0.98
CA PRO A 194 1.21 -12.39 1.65
C PRO A 194 0.82 -11.05 1.03
N MET A 195 1.03 -9.99 1.79
CA MET A 195 0.70 -8.64 1.35
C MET A 195 1.53 -8.15 0.17
N SER A 196 2.79 -8.60 0.06
CA SER A 196 3.70 -8.25 -1.02
C SER A 196 4.58 -9.43 -1.42
N THR A 197 5.37 -9.24 -2.47
CA THR A 197 6.43 -10.20 -2.84
C THR A 197 7.78 -9.87 -2.21
N GLU A 198 7.86 -8.76 -1.48
CA GLU A 198 9.09 -8.22 -0.91
C GLU A 198 9.13 -8.45 0.60
N GLU A 199 10.22 -9.05 1.09
CA GLU A 199 10.47 -9.25 2.52
C GLU A 199 11.15 -8.01 3.11
N SER A 200 10.34 -7.08 3.62
CA SER A 200 10.81 -5.82 4.18
C SER A 200 10.97 -5.84 5.70
N GLY A 201 10.42 -6.85 6.38
CA GLY A 201 10.29 -6.92 7.83
C GLY A 201 9.12 -6.10 8.40
N ALA A 202 8.39 -5.36 7.56
CA ALA A 202 7.19 -4.64 7.97
C ALA A 202 5.97 -5.57 7.96
N GLN A 203 5.03 -5.34 8.87
CA GLN A 203 3.88 -6.24 9.09
C GLN A 203 2.88 -6.31 7.92
N TRP A 204 2.94 -5.37 6.97
CA TRP A 204 2.11 -5.35 5.78
C TRP A 204 2.89 -5.69 4.51
N ASP A 205 3.98 -6.45 4.64
CA ASP A 205 4.77 -7.01 3.56
C ASP A 205 5.01 -8.52 3.78
N LEU A 206 5.70 -9.19 2.86
CA LEU A 206 6.08 -10.60 3.03
C LEU A 206 6.93 -10.75 4.33
N PRO A 207 6.71 -11.77 5.17
CA PRO A 207 5.90 -12.97 4.93
C PRO A 207 4.43 -12.88 5.42
N TYR A 208 3.97 -11.72 5.83
CA TYR A 208 2.66 -11.59 6.48
C TYR A 208 1.52 -11.54 5.47
N GLY A 209 0.47 -12.32 5.72
CA GLY A 209 -0.84 -12.27 5.08
C GLY A 209 -1.90 -11.79 6.07
N TRP A 210 -3.00 -11.24 5.57
CA TRP A 210 -4.08 -10.71 6.39
C TRP A 210 -5.42 -11.21 5.84
N GLY A 211 -6.21 -11.88 6.68
CA GLY A 211 -7.46 -12.53 6.29
C GLY A 211 -8.47 -11.62 5.58
N ASN A 212 -8.52 -10.33 5.92
CA ASN A 212 -9.37 -9.36 5.22
C ASN A 212 -8.93 -9.13 3.77
N ILE A 213 -7.65 -9.22 3.48
CA ILE A 213 -7.11 -9.06 2.12
C ILE A 213 -7.26 -10.37 1.33
N GLU A 214 -7.09 -11.51 2.00
CA GLU A 214 -7.39 -12.81 1.40
C GLU A 214 -8.87 -12.90 1.00
N MET A 215 -9.80 -12.45 1.86
CA MET A 215 -11.21 -12.36 1.49
C MET A 215 -11.45 -11.47 0.26
N VAL A 216 -10.78 -10.33 0.16
CA VAL A 216 -10.86 -9.47 -1.04
C VAL A 216 -10.38 -10.22 -2.28
N ALA A 217 -9.30 -10.99 -2.19
CA ALA A 217 -8.80 -11.80 -3.29
C ALA A 217 -9.81 -12.92 -3.65
N ILE A 218 -10.28 -13.68 -2.69
CA ILE A 218 -11.26 -14.79 -2.88
C ILE A 218 -12.53 -14.27 -3.54
N ASP A 219 -13.14 -13.20 -3.00
CA ASP A 219 -14.35 -12.61 -3.55
C ASP A 219 -14.14 -12.04 -4.96
N GLY A 220 -12.97 -11.42 -5.18
CA GLY A 220 -12.56 -10.92 -6.48
C GLY A 220 -12.44 -12.05 -7.51
N LEU A 221 -11.77 -13.12 -7.18
CA LEU A 221 -11.63 -14.30 -8.04
C LEU A 221 -13.00 -14.93 -8.39
N ARG A 222 -13.83 -15.16 -7.37
CA ARG A 222 -15.19 -15.71 -7.55
C ARG A 222 -16.07 -14.83 -8.42
N ARG A 223 -15.96 -13.53 -8.29
CA ARG A 223 -16.72 -12.57 -9.12
C ARG A 223 -16.49 -12.76 -10.61
N TYR A 224 -15.28 -13.18 -11.00
CA TYR A 224 -14.93 -13.45 -12.40
C TYR A 224 -14.96 -14.93 -12.78
N GLY A 225 -15.51 -15.80 -11.91
CA GLY A 225 -15.70 -17.21 -12.18
C GLY A 225 -14.48 -18.11 -11.92
N PHE A 226 -13.40 -17.58 -11.33
CA PHE A 226 -12.19 -18.32 -10.99
C PHE A 226 -12.34 -19.04 -9.64
N ASN A 227 -13.39 -19.85 -9.49
CA ASN A 227 -13.75 -20.49 -8.23
C ASN A 227 -12.67 -21.48 -7.76
N ALA A 228 -12.09 -22.27 -8.68
CA ALA A 228 -11.04 -23.23 -8.33
C ALA A 228 -9.77 -22.56 -7.79
N ASP A 229 -9.43 -21.35 -8.28
CA ASP A 229 -8.31 -20.56 -7.79
C ASP A 229 -8.64 -19.89 -6.45
N ALA A 230 -9.90 -19.52 -6.23
CA ALA A 230 -10.38 -18.95 -4.97
C ALA A 230 -10.48 -19.98 -3.83
N ASP A 231 -10.66 -21.27 -4.15
CA ASP A 231 -10.80 -22.37 -3.18
C ASP A 231 -9.45 -23.01 -2.80
N ARG A 232 -8.38 -22.66 -3.50
CA ARG A 232 -7.02 -23.17 -3.29
C ARG A 232 -6.28 -22.40 -2.20
#